data_e5ff874f1ad7051eb8ebedd74cdc5ee9
#
_entry.id   e5ff874f1ad7051eb8ebedd74cdc5ee9
#
_cell.length_a   1.000
_cell.length_b   1.000
_cell.length_c   1.000
_cell.angle_alpha   90.00
_cell.angle_beta   90.00
_cell.angle_gamma   90.00
#
_symmetry.space_group_name_H-M   'P 1'
#
loop_
_entity.id
_entity.type
_entity.pdbx_description
1 polymer ?
#
loop_
_entity_poly.entity_id
_entity_poly.type
_entity_poly.pdbx_seq_one_letter_code
_entity_poly.pdbx_strand_id
1 'polypeptide(L)'
;MHKLTKKGEISRIMHGLYTKTYYIDIVDEYFYPSVEEVVQKLAQKFNWTIALGGEATLNYTGVSNQVSNVYIYVSDGPSREYIYRGRKISFKHTNKKYIKQRSSKFAVLIEAIQRIGKRDLYDKRIKKLAFFAQNVKEDLLKDTSNIIFWIRNVLLKIKEINENK
;
A
#
# COMPACT_ATOMS: atom_id res chain seq x y z
N MET A 1 -16.27 20.82 16.59
CA MET A 1 -16.50 19.50 15.98
C MET A 1 -17.66 18.71 16.57
N HIS A 2 -17.83 18.66 17.87
CA HIS A 2 -18.95 17.90 18.51
C HIS A 2 -20.36 18.41 18.08
N LYS A 3 -20.53 19.70 17.81
CA LYS A 3 -21.80 20.28 17.31
C LYS A 3 -22.14 19.85 15.87
N LEU A 4 -21.15 19.73 14.98
CA LEU A 4 -21.33 19.31 13.59
C LEU A 4 -21.63 17.81 13.47
N THR A 5 -21.06 17.00 14.36
CA THR A 5 -21.36 15.56 14.43
C THR A 5 -22.80 15.31 14.90
N LYS A 6 -23.31 16.13 15.83
CA LYS A 6 -24.71 16.06 16.29
C LYS A 6 -25.71 16.49 15.20
N LYS A 7 -25.31 17.36 14.26
CA LYS A 7 -26.16 17.77 13.12
C LYS A 7 -26.12 16.83 11.94
N GLY A 8 -25.34 15.74 12.00
CA GLY A 8 -25.21 14.77 10.90
C GLY A 8 -24.38 15.26 9.70
N GLU A 9 -23.77 16.46 9.81
CA GLU A 9 -22.97 17.04 8.72
C GLU A 9 -21.61 16.35 8.56
N ILE A 10 -21.09 15.79 9.64
CA ILE A 10 -19.82 15.01 9.65
C ILE A 10 -19.95 13.78 10.50
N SER A 11 -19.33 12.70 10.07
CA SER A 11 -19.19 11.45 10.84
C SER A 11 -17.77 11.27 11.33
N ARG A 12 -17.63 10.79 12.57
CA ARG A 12 -16.34 10.44 13.13
C ARG A 12 -15.94 9.07 12.61
N ILE A 13 -14.83 9.00 11.87
CA ILE A 13 -14.25 7.75 11.38
C ILE A 13 -13.48 7.06 12.52
N MET A 14 -12.63 7.81 13.21
CA MET A 14 -11.87 7.38 14.37
C MET A 14 -11.40 8.59 15.18
N HIS A 15 -10.68 8.39 16.27
CA HIS A 15 -10.22 9.49 17.12
C HIS A 15 -9.41 10.53 16.30
N GLY A 16 -9.95 11.73 16.22
CA GLY A 16 -9.35 12.87 15.50
C GLY A 16 -9.39 12.77 13.97
N LEU A 17 -10.19 11.86 13.39
CA LEU A 17 -10.46 11.81 11.95
C LEU A 17 -11.96 11.82 11.69
N TYR A 18 -12.40 12.77 10.87
CA TYR A 18 -13.81 13.00 10.53
C TYR A 18 -13.95 13.05 9.00
N THR A 19 -15.11 12.68 8.51
CA THR A 19 -15.51 12.82 7.10
C THR A 19 -16.84 13.53 7.00
N LYS A 20 -17.10 14.20 5.87
CA LYS A 20 -18.46 14.57 5.51
C LYS A 20 -19.23 13.30 5.18
N THR A 21 -20.43 13.18 5.70
CA THR A 21 -21.37 12.14 5.34
C THR A 21 -22.22 12.61 4.17
N TYR A 22 -22.29 11.81 3.13
CA TYR A 22 -23.22 12.00 2.03
C TYR A 22 -24.21 10.85 2.05
N TYR A 23 -25.48 11.18 2.09
CA TYR A 23 -26.54 10.21 1.88
C TYR A 23 -26.77 10.07 0.39
N ILE A 24 -26.85 8.87 -0.11
CA ILE A 24 -27.11 8.56 -1.52
C ILE A 24 -28.52 8.02 -1.61
N ASP A 25 -29.47 8.87 -2.00
CA ASP A 25 -30.92 8.54 -2.07
C ASP A 25 -31.21 7.33 -2.95
N ILE A 26 -30.44 7.12 -4.04
CA ILE A 26 -30.66 6.02 -4.99
C ILE A 26 -30.43 4.63 -4.36
N VAL A 27 -29.51 4.55 -3.40
CA VAL A 27 -29.14 3.28 -2.73
C VAL A 27 -29.55 3.25 -1.26
N ASP A 28 -30.18 4.31 -0.76
CA ASP A 28 -30.64 4.46 0.63
C ASP A 28 -29.51 4.24 1.66
N GLU A 29 -28.28 4.71 1.34
CA GLU A 29 -27.09 4.49 2.14
C GLU A 29 -26.24 5.74 2.33
N TYR A 30 -25.52 5.81 3.48
CA TYR A 30 -24.48 6.80 3.69
C TYR A 30 -23.18 6.41 3.02
N PHE A 31 -22.59 7.35 2.26
CA PHE A 31 -21.25 7.18 1.71
C PHE A 31 -20.19 7.27 2.80
N TYR A 32 -19.32 6.28 2.81
CA TYR A 32 -18.14 6.24 3.67
C TYR A 32 -16.87 6.14 2.84
N PRO A 33 -15.76 6.79 3.25
CA PRO A 33 -14.49 6.66 2.54
C PRO A 33 -14.01 5.21 2.49
N SER A 34 -13.28 4.87 1.45
CA SER A 34 -12.57 3.59 1.34
C SER A 34 -11.47 3.48 2.42
N VAL A 35 -11.00 2.26 2.66
CA VAL A 35 -9.88 2.05 3.59
C VAL A 35 -8.64 2.80 3.12
N GLU A 36 -8.39 2.81 1.83
CA GLU A 36 -7.27 3.50 1.20
C GLU A 36 -7.32 5.01 1.45
N GLU A 37 -8.50 5.64 1.28
CA GLU A 37 -8.68 7.07 1.57
C GLU A 37 -8.43 7.39 3.05
N VAL A 38 -8.93 6.54 3.95
CA VAL A 38 -8.70 6.69 5.40
C VAL A 38 -7.21 6.58 5.72
N VAL A 39 -6.51 5.61 5.14
CA VAL A 39 -5.07 5.40 5.31
C VAL A 39 -4.28 6.60 4.80
N GLN A 40 -4.60 7.13 3.62
CA GLN A 40 -3.95 8.31 3.08
C GLN A 40 -4.17 9.53 3.96
N LYS A 41 -5.37 9.71 4.50
CA LYS A 41 -5.67 10.82 5.44
C LYS A 41 -4.92 10.68 6.77
N LEU A 42 -4.76 9.46 7.27
CA LEU A 42 -3.94 9.20 8.46
C LEU A 42 -2.47 9.52 8.19
N ALA A 43 -1.93 9.07 7.07
CA ALA A 43 -0.56 9.35 6.66
C ALA A 43 -0.31 10.85 6.54
N GLN A 44 -1.20 11.59 5.88
CA GLN A 44 -1.14 13.06 5.78
C GLN A 44 -1.20 13.74 7.16
N LYS A 45 -2.13 13.31 8.02
CA LYS A 45 -2.30 13.89 9.36
C LYS A 45 -1.03 13.76 10.22
N PHE A 46 -0.34 12.63 10.13
CA PHE A 46 0.85 12.36 10.93
C PHE A 46 2.15 12.62 10.19
N ASN A 47 2.08 13.10 8.95
CA ASN A 47 3.22 13.32 8.06
C ASN A 47 4.06 12.04 7.88
N TRP A 48 3.39 10.90 7.67
CA TRP A 48 4.03 9.62 7.42
C TRP A 48 4.13 9.34 5.93
N THR A 49 5.26 8.79 5.53
CA THR A 49 5.42 8.15 4.22
C THR A 49 5.01 6.69 4.35
N ILE A 50 4.10 6.25 3.51
CA ILE A 50 3.54 4.90 3.58
C ILE A 50 3.63 4.18 2.23
N ALA A 51 3.71 2.85 2.28
CA ALA A 51 3.51 1.99 1.14
C ALA A 51 2.68 0.75 1.54
N LEU A 52 1.90 0.22 0.60
CA LEU A 52 1.16 -1.01 0.80
C LEU A 52 2.13 -2.15 1.12
N GLY A 53 1.82 -2.97 2.11
CA GLY A 53 2.60 -4.12 2.55
C GLY A 53 1.76 -5.38 2.70
N GLY A 54 2.38 -6.46 3.15
CA GLY A 54 1.70 -7.73 3.43
C GLY A 54 1.11 -8.41 2.21
N GLU A 55 0.11 -9.25 2.42
CA GLU A 55 -0.55 -10.05 1.36
C GLU A 55 -1.25 -9.18 0.30
N ALA A 56 -1.73 -8.02 0.66
CA ALA A 56 -2.38 -7.10 -0.27
C ALA A 56 -1.46 -6.68 -1.43
N THR A 57 -0.13 -6.68 -1.23
CA THR A 57 0.83 -6.40 -2.30
C THR A 57 0.80 -7.44 -3.40
N LEU A 58 0.54 -8.71 -3.07
CA LEU A 58 0.47 -9.81 -4.04
C LEU A 58 -0.77 -9.67 -4.95
N ASN A 59 -1.88 -9.23 -4.37
CA ASN A 59 -3.08 -8.93 -5.15
C ASN A 59 -2.86 -7.68 -6.01
N TYR A 60 -2.34 -6.60 -5.42
CA TYR A 60 -2.10 -5.34 -6.12
C TYR A 60 -1.12 -5.47 -7.28
N THR A 61 -0.10 -6.35 -7.16
CA THR A 61 0.87 -6.64 -8.24
C THR A 61 0.40 -7.72 -9.21
N GLY A 62 -0.82 -8.27 -9.03
CA GLY A 62 -1.39 -9.32 -9.88
C GLY A 62 -0.75 -10.70 -9.68
N VAL A 63 0.11 -10.87 -8.67
CA VAL A 63 0.72 -12.18 -8.36
C VAL A 63 -0.30 -13.16 -7.81
N SER A 64 -1.24 -12.67 -6.98
CA SER A 64 -2.33 -13.45 -6.39
C SER A 64 -3.68 -12.82 -6.71
N ASN A 65 -4.71 -13.66 -6.83
CA ASN A 65 -6.09 -13.21 -6.97
C ASN A 65 -6.83 -13.12 -5.62
N GLN A 66 -6.16 -13.50 -4.52
CA GLN A 66 -6.76 -13.45 -3.19
C GLN A 66 -6.81 -12.02 -2.68
N VAL A 67 -8.00 -11.60 -2.22
CA VAL A 67 -8.20 -10.30 -1.57
C VAL A 67 -7.94 -10.46 -0.08
N SER A 68 -7.03 -9.68 0.45
CA SER A 68 -6.73 -9.67 1.89
C SER A 68 -7.76 -8.84 2.65
N ASN A 69 -8.26 -9.36 3.76
CA ASN A 69 -9.10 -8.60 4.69
C ASN A 69 -8.28 -7.78 5.71
N VAL A 70 -6.96 -7.92 5.70
CA VAL A 70 -6.05 -7.18 6.57
C VAL A 70 -5.27 -6.18 5.74
N TYR A 71 -5.39 -4.90 6.10
CA TYR A 71 -4.71 -3.79 5.44
C TYR A 71 -3.42 -3.48 6.19
N ILE A 72 -2.30 -3.95 5.65
CA ILE A 72 -0.97 -3.69 6.20
C ILE A 72 -0.27 -2.63 5.35
N TYR A 73 0.27 -1.62 6.00
CA TYR A 73 1.09 -0.59 5.38
C TYR A 73 2.44 -0.53 6.10
N VAL A 74 3.52 -0.44 5.36
CA VAL A 74 4.83 -0.08 5.89
C VAL A 74 4.94 1.44 5.94
N SER A 75 5.54 1.97 7.01
CA SER A 75 5.56 3.40 7.27
C SER A 75 6.87 3.81 7.96
N ASP A 76 7.31 5.03 7.72
CA ASP A 76 8.39 5.67 8.49
C ASP A 76 7.93 6.19 9.87
N GLY A 77 6.61 6.22 10.11
CA GLY A 77 6.01 6.48 11.41
C GLY A 77 6.06 5.27 12.35
N PRO A 78 5.60 5.42 13.60
CA PRO A 78 5.56 4.32 14.57
C PRO A 78 4.55 3.24 14.15
N SER A 79 4.79 2.01 14.61
CA SER A 79 3.82 0.93 14.42
C SER A 79 2.53 1.26 15.16
N ARG A 80 1.41 1.23 14.45
CA ARG A 80 0.07 1.50 15.01
C ARG A 80 -0.99 0.69 14.30
N GLU A 81 -2.08 0.43 15.03
CA GLU A 81 -3.23 -0.28 14.52
C GLU A 81 -4.49 0.56 14.70
N TYR A 82 -5.37 0.46 13.71
CA TYR A 82 -6.67 1.10 13.72
C TYR A 82 -7.74 0.11 13.27
N ILE A 83 -8.95 0.31 13.72
CA ILE A 83 -10.12 -0.42 13.23
C ILE A 83 -11.03 0.58 12.55
N TYR A 84 -11.36 0.30 11.29
CA TYR A 84 -12.28 1.08 10.52
C TYR A 84 -13.36 0.19 9.91
N ARG A 85 -14.61 0.36 10.31
CA ARG A 85 -15.76 -0.44 9.85
C ARG A 85 -15.49 -1.95 9.94
N GLY A 86 -14.96 -2.41 11.07
CA GLY A 86 -14.63 -3.82 11.32
C GLY A 86 -13.37 -4.32 10.59
N ARG A 87 -12.71 -3.50 9.77
CA ARG A 87 -11.47 -3.85 9.07
C ARG A 87 -10.26 -3.35 9.86
N LYS A 88 -9.27 -4.21 10.01
CA LYS A 88 -8.02 -3.88 10.70
C LYS A 88 -7.05 -3.22 9.72
N ILE A 89 -6.59 -2.02 10.07
CA ILE A 89 -5.52 -1.28 9.39
C ILE A 89 -4.30 -1.30 10.29
N SER A 90 -3.18 -1.83 9.81
CA SER A 90 -1.93 -1.95 10.57
C SER A 90 -0.81 -1.21 9.87
N PHE A 91 -0.24 -0.21 10.52
CA PHE A 91 0.99 0.45 10.11
C PHE A 91 2.16 -0.23 10.78
N LYS A 92 3.15 -0.69 10.02
CA LYS A 92 4.38 -1.30 10.50
C LYS A 92 5.54 -0.36 10.27
N HIS A 93 6.25 0.00 11.33
CA HIS A 93 7.43 0.83 11.22
C HIS A 93 8.51 0.17 10.35
N THR A 94 9.15 0.97 9.52
CA THR A 94 10.30 0.55 8.73
C THR A 94 11.29 1.69 8.54
N ASN A 95 12.58 1.37 8.62
CA ASN A 95 13.68 2.29 8.33
C ASN A 95 14.14 2.22 6.86
N LYS A 96 13.40 1.52 6.01
CA LYS A 96 13.78 1.29 4.62
C LYS A 96 13.71 2.58 3.80
N LYS A 97 14.85 3.05 3.30
CA LYS A 97 14.98 4.33 2.60
C LYS A 97 14.13 4.41 1.32
N TYR A 98 13.90 3.29 0.63
CA TYR A 98 13.14 3.30 -0.63
C TYR A 98 11.69 3.79 -0.46
N ILE A 99 11.11 3.72 0.74
CA ILE A 99 9.76 4.26 0.98
C ILE A 99 9.74 5.78 0.84
N LYS A 100 10.81 6.47 1.26
CA LYS A 100 10.93 7.93 1.19
C LYS A 100 11.48 8.42 -0.14
N GLN A 101 12.36 7.65 -0.75
CA GLN A 101 13.18 8.10 -1.89
C GLN A 101 12.62 7.67 -3.24
N ARG A 102 11.66 6.74 -3.26
CA ARG A 102 11.15 6.13 -4.48
C ARG A 102 9.62 6.22 -4.55
N SER A 103 9.07 5.96 -5.72
CA SER A 103 7.62 5.97 -5.90
C SER A 103 6.92 4.91 -5.05
N SER A 104 5.65 5.16 -4.73
CA SER A 104 4.83 4.18 -4.01
C SER A 104 4.72 2.84 -4.76
N LYS A 105 4.68 2.87 -6.10
CA LYS A 105 4.66 1.66 -6.93
C LYS A 105 5.94 0.85 -6.82
N PHE A 106 7.10 1.52 -6.78
CA PHE A 106 8.39 0.86 -6.54
C PHE A 106 8.42 0.21 -5.14
N ALA A 107 7.98 0.95 -4.12
CA ALA A 107 7.92 0.42 -2.76
C ALA A 107 7.01 -0.82 -2.68
N VAL A 108 5.84 -0.79 -3.33
CA VAL A 108 4.94 -1.96 -3.41
C VAL A 108 5.60 -3.14 -4.13
N LEU A 109 6.33 -2.90 -5.21
CA LEU A 109 7.07 -3.95 -5.92
C LEU A 109 8.09 -4.64 -4.99
N ILE A 110 8.87 -3.86 -4.24
CA ILE A 110 9.84 -4.40 -3.26
C ILE A 110 9.13 -5.19 -2.17
N GLU A 111 8.05 -4.66 -1.59
CA GLU A 111 7.29 -5.35 -0.55
C GLU A 111 6.66 -6.65 -1.06
N ALA A 112 6.17 -6.69 -2.32
CA ALA A 112 5.66 -7.90 -2.94
C ALA A 112 6.76 -8.96 -3.13
N ILE A 113 7.95 -8.56 -3.62
CA ILE A 113 9.11 -9.47 -3.75
C ILE A 113 9.50 -10.03 -2.38
N GLN A 114 9.57 -9.20 -1.34
CA GLN A 114 9.88 -9.63 0.02
C GLN A 114 8.81 -10.58 0.58
N ARG A 115 7.53 -10.30 0.30
CA ARG A 115 6.42 -11.12 0.76
C ARG A 115 6.42 -12.51 0.13
N ILE A 116 6.74 -12.61 -1.16
CA ILE A 116 6.88 -13.91 -1.84
C ILE A 116 8.06 -14.68 -1.24
N GLY A 117 9.17 -14.01 -0.97
CA GLY A 117 10.40 -14.62 -0.48
C GLY A 117 11.22 -15.31 -1.60
N LYS A 118 12.52 -15.44 -1.35
CA LYS A 118 13.49 -15.92 -2.36
C LYS A 118 13.15 -17.32 -2.91
N ARG A 119 12.62 -18.23 -2.07
CA ARG A 119 12.33 -19.62 -2.43
C ARG A 119 11.14 -19.76 -3.38
N ASP A 120 10.17 -18.88 -3.26
CA ASP A 120 8.90 -18.95 -3.98
C ASP A 120 8.84 -18.04 -5.23
N LEU A 121 9.96 -17.41 -5.59
CA LEU A 121 10.09 -16.56 -6.78
C LEU A 121 10.46 -17.41 -8.00
N TYR A 122 9.47 -18.12 -8.55
CA TYR A 122 9.60 -18.84 -9.82
C TYR A 122 9.17 -17.98 -11.01
N ASP A 123 9.53 -18.38 -12.22
CA ASP A 123 9.40 -17.60 -13.45
C ASP A 123 8.02 -16.99 -13.69
N LYS A 124 6.94 -17.73 -13.41
CA LYS A 124 5.58 -17.24 -13.57
C LYS A 124 5.28 -16.02 -12.67
N ARG A 125 5.78 -16.01 -11.42
CA ARG A 125 5.62 -14.89 -10.49
C ARG A 125 6.49 -13.72 -10.90
N ILE A 126 7.72 -13.98 -11.35
CA ILE A 126 8.62 -12.94 -11.85
C ILE A 126 8.03 -12.24 -13.09
N LYS A 127 7.43 -12.99 -14.02
CA LYS A 127 6.73 -12.40 -15.19
C LYS A 127 5.57 -11.49 -14.80
N LYS A 128 4.77 -11.86 -13.77
CA LYS A 128 3.70 -11.01 -13.24
C LYS A 128 4.24 -9.72 -12.60
N LEU A 129 5.31 -9.84 -11.82
CA LEU A 129 6.00 -8.68 -11.25
C LEU A 129 6.60 -7.79 -12.33
N ALA A 130 7.15 -8.37 -13.41
CA ALA A 130 7.68 -7.61 -14.55
C ALA A 130 6.57 -6.84 -15.27
N PHE A 131 5.39 -7.44 -15.44
CA PHE A 131 4.24 -6.73 -15.99
C PHE A 131 3.80 -5.56 -15.10
N PHE A 132 3.72 -5.75 -13.78
CA PHE A 132 3.42 -4.65 -12.85
C PHE A 132 4.49 -3.56 -12.90
N ALA A 133 5.78 -3.94 -12.99
CA ALA A 133 6.91 -3.03 -13.01
C ALA A 133 6.93 -2.06 -14.21
N GLN A 134 6.21 -2.36 -15.30
CA GLN A 134 6.02 -1.42 -16.42
C GLN A 134 5.31 -0.12 -16.00
N ASN A 135 4.56 -0.17 -14.89
CA ASN A 135 3.91 1.01 -14.30
C ASN A 135 4.84 1.81 -13.37
N VAL A 136 6.04 1.32 -13.10
CA VAL A 136 7.07 2.03 -12.33
C VAL A 136 7.86 2.89 -13.31
N LYS A 137 7.68 4.21 -13.24
CA LYS A 137 8.27 5.16 -14.21
C LYS A 137 9.77 5.40 -14.02
N GLU A 138 10.34 4.92 -12.93
CA GLU A 138 11.73 5.13 -12.57
C GLU A 138 12.60 3.90 -12.87
N ASP A 139 13.90 4.11 -13.03
CA ASP A 139 14.85 3.00 -13.21
C ASP A 139 14.85 2.09 -11.96
N LEU A 140 14.54 0.81 -12.18
CA LEU A 140 14.43 -0.19 -11.11
C LEU A 140 15.76 -0.42 -10.37
N LEU A 141 16.88 -0.12 -10.98
CA LEU A 141 18.24 -0.37 -10.44
C LEU A 141 18.91 0.88 -9.87
N LYS A 142 18.34 2.06 -10.09
CA LYS A 142 18.88 3.29 -9.55
C LYS A 142 18.80 3.26 -8.01
N ASP A 143 19.85 3.68 -7.32
CA ASP A 143 19.93 3.82 -5.85
C ASP A 143 19.50 2.56 -5.05
N THR A 144 19.81 1.37 -5.60
CA THR A 144 19.49 0.08 -4.97
C THR A 144 20.52 -0.41 -3.96
N SER A 145 21.53 0.40 -3.59
CA SER A 145 22.57 0.05 -2.61
C SER A 145 22.03 -0.36 -1.24
N ASN A 146 20.85 0.18 -0.86
CA ASN A 146 20.18 -0.13 0.40
C ASN A 146 19.17 -1.28 0.30
N ILE A 147 19.08 -1.94 -0.87
CA ILE A 147 18.18 -3.08 -1.10
C ILE A 147 18.99 -4.37 -0.97
N ILE A 148 18.41 -5.35 -0.28
CA ILE A 148 19.04 -6.66 -0.06
C ILE A 148 19.43 -7.28 -1.42
N PHE A 149 20.64 -7.82 -1.51
CA PHE A 149 21.26 -8.33 -2.74
C PHE A 149 20.36 -9.26 -3.57
N TRP A 150 19.68 -10.21 -2.93
CA TRP A 150 18.82 -11.14 -3.66
C TRP A 150 17.60 -10.46 -4.32
N ILE A 151 17.07 -9.40 -3.69
CA ILE A 151 15.97 -8.59 -4.27
C ILE A 151 16.47 -7.80 -5.46
N ARG A 152 17.68 -7.24 -5.36
CA ARG A 152 18.32 -6.55 -6.50
C ARG A 152 18.48 -7.47 -7.71
N ASN A 153 18.87 -8.74 -7.50
CA ASN A 153 18.94 -9.73 -8.58
C ASN A 153 17.56 -10.01 -9.22
N VAL A 154 16.49 -9.98 -8.42
CA VAL A 154 15.13 -10.10 -8.96
C VAL A 154 14.76 -8.87 -9.79
N LEU A 155 15.11 -7.66 -9.34
CA LEU A 155 14.89 -6.43 -10.11
C LEU A 155 15.65 -6.44 -11.44
N LEU A 156 16.88 -6.96 -11.47
CA LEU A 156 17.65 -7.18 -12.71
C LEU A 156 16.89 -8.08 -13.68
N LYS A 157 16.43 -9.24 -13.24
CA LYS A 157 15.61 -10.15 -14.08
C LYS A 157 14.32 -9.51 -14.57
N ILE A 158 13.66 -8.74 -13.73
CA ILE A 158 12.44 -7.99 -14.11
C ILE A 158 12.75 -6.98 -15.20
N LYS A 159 13.86 -6.25 -15.09
CA LYS A 159 14.32 -5.27 -16.09
C LYS A 159 14.63 -5.96 -17.41
N GLU A 160 15.41 -7.04 -17.41
CA GLU A 160 15.75 -7.83 -18.60
C GLU A 160 14.49 -8.35 -19.33
N ILE A 161 13.49 -8.84 -18.59
CA ILE A 161 12.22 -9.30 -19.18
C ILE A 161 11.48 -8.14 -19.88
N ASN A 162 11.54 -6.94 -19.34
CA ASN A 162 10.85 -5.78 -19.90
C ASN A 162 11.60 -5.16 -21.08
N GLU A 163 12.93 -5.26 -21.12
CA GLU A 163 13.78 -4.78 -22.23
C GLU A 163 13.77 -5.72 -23.45
N ASN A 164 13.50 -7.02 -23.24
CA ASN A 164 13.46 -8.04 -24.30
C ASN A 164 12.03 -8.25 -24.89
N LYS A 165 11.11 -7.35 -24.63
CA LYS A 165 9.76 -7.31 -25.24
C LYS A 165 9.70 -6.27 -26.35
#